data_3bb4fe94ca6ad7bfc3bb497c44cf23d0
#
_entry.id   3bb4fe94ca6ad7bfc3bb497c44cf23d0
#
_cell.length_a   1.000
_cell.length_b   1.000
_cell.length_c   1.000
_cell.angle_alpha   90.00
_cell.angle_beta   90.00
_cell.angle_gamma   90.00
#
_symmetry.space_group_name_H-M   'P 1'
#
loop_
_entity.id
_entity.type
_entity.pdbx_description
1 polymer ?
#
loop_
_entity_poly.entity_id
_entity_poly.type
_entity_poly.pdbx_seq_one_letter_code
_entity_poly.pdbx_strand_id
1 'polypeptide(L)'
;GITILPMPFFVGDKTLYEDIDLTQKEFYQMLSENANISTSMPLVGNVTDTWDALLKEYDEIVHIPMSSGLSGSCETALMLAQDYEGKVQVVNNQRISVTQRQSVLDAMALAEQGRSAVEIKEILERDKFESSIYIMVDTLYYLKKGGRITPAAAALGTLLKLKPVLQIQGEKLDAFAKARTAKQAKNLMIEAMKHDFAERFHDPEGKNMHLEMAYTYDLDAAEAFRQEVQEAFPGLEIHMDPLSLSVSCHIGPGARAI
;
A
#
# COMPACT_ATOMS: atom_id res chain seq x y z
N GLY A 1 20.42 -1.05 6.53
CA GLY A 1 19.97 -0.94 5.15
C GLY A 1 18.56 -1.48 4.95
N ILE A 2 18.01 -1.36 3.74
CA ILE A 2 16.70 -1.89 3.36
C ILE A 2 16.90 -3.11 2.48
N THR A 3 16.21 -4.21 2.81
CA THR A 3 16.12 -5.41 1.98
C THR A 3 14.68 -5.61 1.55
N ILE A 4 14.44 -5.85 0.26
CA ILE A 4 13.10 -6.04 -0.29
C ILE A 4 12.85 -7.53 -0.52
N LEU A 5 11.72 -8.02 -0.03
CA LEU A 5 11.18 -9.34 -0.34
C LEU A 5 10.10 -9.19 -1.43
N PRO A 6 10.39 -9.54 -2.68
CA PRO A 6 9.44 -9.33 -3.77
C PRO A 6 8.25 -10.29 -3.66
N MET A 7 7.08 -9.78 -4.05
CA MET A 7 5.85 -10.56 -4.14
C MET A 7 5.79 -11.28 -5.50
N PRO A 8 5.56 -12.61 -5.54
CA PRO A 8 5.44 -13.32 -6.79
C PRO A 8 4.08 -13.10 -7.47
N PHE A 9 4.09 -13.05 -8.80
CA PHE A 9 2.87 -13.20 -9.61
C PHE A 9 2.89 -14.51 -10.35
N PHE A 10 1.70 -14.99 -10.67
CA PHE A 10 1.49 -16.14 -11.53
C PHE A 10 0.76 -15.71 -12.80
N VAL A 11 1.35 -16.06 -13.94
CA VAL A 11 0.75 -15.88 -15.27
C VAL A 11 0.75 -17.24 -15.94
N GLY A 12 -0.42 -17.91 -15.95
CA GLY A 12 -0.47 -19.32 -16.26
C GLY A 12 0.39 -20.14 -15.29
N ASP A 13 1.33 -20.92 -15.81
CA ASP A 13 2.24 -21.76 -15.02
C ASP A 13 3.58 -21.05 -14.67
N LYS A 14 3.72 -19.77 -15.00
CA LYS A 14 4.95 -19.01 -14.77
C LYS A 14 4.85 -18.19 -13.49
N THR A 15 5.91 -18.25 -12.67
CA THR A 15 6.12 -17.33 -11.55
C THR A 15 7.03 -16.20 -12.02
N LEU A 16 6.60 -14.97 -11.84
CA LEU A 16 7.31 -13.75 -12.25
C LEU A 16 7.45 -12.81 -11.08
N TYR A 17 8.46 -11.93 -11.13
CA TYR A 17 8.70 -10.88 -10.15
C TYR A 17 8.83 -9.52 -10.84
N GLU A 18 8.30 -8.49 -10.18
CA GLU A 18 8.37 -7.10 -10.64
C GLU A 18 9.83 -6.66 -10.75
N ASP A 19 10.15 -5.91 -11.80
CA ASP A 19 11.48 -5.37 -12.12
C ASP A 19 12.60 -6.42 -12.31
N ILE A 20 12.27 -7.70 -12.20
CA ILE A 20 13.17 -8.83 -12.47
C ILE A 20 12.75 -9.51 -13.78
N ASP A 21 11.51 -9.97 -13.84
CA ASP A 21 10.95 -10.75 -14.94
C ASP A 21 9.89 -10.01 -15.73
N LEU A 22 9.34 -8.92 -15.19
CA LEU A 22 8.18 -8.22 -15.72
C LEU A 22 8.24 -6.72 -15.43
N THR A 23 8.14 -5.92 -16.48
CA THR A 23 8.03 -4.47 -16.37
C THR A 23 6.57 -4.02 -16.21
N GLN A 24 6.35 -2.80 -15.71
CA GLN A 24 5.03 -2.17 -15.64
C GLN A 24 4.29 -2.20 -16.98
N LYS A 25 4.98 -1.87 -18.07
CA LYS A 25 4.41 -1.82 -19.42
C LYS A 25 3.91 -3.20 -19.88
N GLU A 26 4.73 -4.24 -19.73
CA GLU A 26 4.37 -5.61 -20.10
C GLU A 26 3.20 -6.11 -19.27
N PHE A 27 3.22 -5.84 -17.97
CA PHE A 27 2.12 -6.21 -17.07
C PHE A 27 0.78 -5.63 -17.52
N TYR A 28 0.70 -4.32 -17.77
CA TYR A 28 -0.55 -3.70 -18.19
C TYR A 28 -0.99 -4.13 -19.59
N GLN A 29 -0.06 -4.44 -20.48
CA GLN A 29 -0.38 -5.07 -21.75
C GLN A 29 -1.06 -6.42 -21.55
N MET A 30 -0.46 -7.30 -20.73
CA MET A 30 -1.03 -8.61 -20.40
C MET A 30 -2.40 -8.48 -19.72
N LEU A 31 -2.55 -7.50 -18.82
CA LEU A 31 -3.82 -7.22 -18.16
C LEU A 31 -4.91 -6.79 -19.16
N SER A 32 -4.57 -5.97 -20.16
CA SER A 32 -5.47 -5.52 -21.22
C SER A 32 -5.88 -6.67 -22.16
N GLU A 33 -5.05 -7.67 -22.30
CA GLU A 33 -5.30 -8.89 -23.07
C GLU A 33 -6.06 -9.96 -22.27
N ASN A 34 -6.56 -9.59 -21.09
CA ASN A 34 -7.27 -10.47 -20.14
C ASN A 34 -6.45 -11.68 -19.69
N ALA A 35 -5.14 -11.57 -19.59
CA ALA A 35 -4.30 -12.60 -19.01
C ALA A 35 -4.77 -12.96 -17.59
N ASN A 36 -4.76 -14.25 -17.28
CA ASN A 36 -5.08 -14.69 -15.93
C ASN A 36 -3.87 -14.49 -15.03
N ILE A 37 -3.85 -13.36 -14.33
CA ILE A 37 -2.79 -12.97 -13.40
C ILE A 37 -3.32 -13.15 -11.97
N SER A 38 -2.52 -13.79 -11.13
CA SER A 38 -2.77 -13.91 -9.69
C SER A 38 -1.48 -13.62 -8.91
N THR A 39 -1.62 -13.38 -7.63
CA THR A 39 -0.50 -13.05 -6.73
C THR A 39 -0.47 -14.01 -5.56
N SER A 40 0.71 -14.15 -4.94
CA SER A 40 0.89 -14.85 -3.68
C SER A 40 1.77 -14.04 -2.74
N MET A 41 1.78 -14.41 -1.47
CA MET A 41 2.78 -13.94 -0.53
C MET A 41 4.17 -14.46 -0.94
N PRO A 42 5.28 -13.86 -0.45
CA PRO A 42 6.62 -14.42 -0.61
C PRO A 42 6.68 -15.86 -0.13
N LEU A 43 7.48 -16.68 -0.80
CA LEU A 43 7.69 -18.07 -0.37
C LEU A 43 8.32 -18.09 1.02
N VAL A 44 7.82 -18.96 1.89
CA VAL A 44 8.32 -19.12 3.28
C VAL A 44 9.84 -19.27 3.33
N GLY A 45 10.40 -20.13 2.46
CA GLY A 45 11.84 -20.30 2.36
C GLY A 45 12.59 -19.01 2.03
N ASN A 46 12.08 -18.19 1.10
CA ASN A 46 12.71 -16.92 0.77
C ASN A 46 12.71 -15.94 1.96
N VAL A 47 11.65 -15.97 2.78
CA VAL A 47 11.56 -15.13 3.98
C VAL A 47 12.62 -15.55 5.00
N THR A 48 12.66 -16.83 5.35
CA THR A 48 13.60 -17.36 6.33
C THR A 48 15.05 -17.27 5.86
N ASP A 49 15.34 -17.61 4.60
CA ASP A 49 16.69 -17.50 4.03
C ASP A 49 17.20 -16.04 4.06
N THR A 50 16.29 -15.07 3.81
CA THR A 50 16.64 -13.64 3.89
C THR A 50 16.93 -13.23 5.33
N TRP A 51 16.11 -13.63 6.30
CA TRP A 51 16.35 -13.32 7.71
C TRP A 51 17.63 -13.98 8.22
N ASP A 52 17.88 -15.25 7.86
CA ASP A 52 19.10 -15.97 8.24
C ASP A 52 20.37 -15.32 7.66
N ALA A 53 20.28 -14.80 6.44
CA ALA A 53 21.38 -14.07 5.83
C ALA A 53 21.64 -12.72 6.54
N LEU A 54 20.59 -11.96 6.82
CA LEU A 54 20.70 -10.67 7.50
C LEU A 54 21.18 -10.79 8.94
N LEU A 55 20.75 -11.82 9.68
CA LEU A 55 21.18 -12.05 11.07
C LEU A 55 22.65 -12.50 11.20
N LYS A 56 23.37 -12.74 10.10
CA LYS A 56 24.83 -12.89 10.12
C LYS A 56 25.57 -11.55 10.19
N GLU A 57 24.90 -10.47 9.81
CA GLU A 57 25.46 -9.12 9.70
C GLU A 57 24.86 -8.13 10.70
N TYR A 58 23.61 -8.39 11.14
CA TYR A 58 22.84 -7.52 12.03
C TYR A 58 22.33 -8.29 13.25
N ASP A 59 22.19 -7.61 14.37
CA ASP A 59 21.70 -8.20 15.62
C ASP A 59 20.19 -8.40 15.62
N GLU A 60 19.44 -7.50 14.96
CA GLU A 60 17.98 -7.47 14.95
C GLU A 60 17.45 -7.09 13.55
N ILE A 61 16.24 -7.53 13.25
CA ILE A 61 15.49 -7.22 12.02
C ILE A 61 14.12 -6.65 12.37
N VAL A 62 13.75 -5.56 11.70
CA VAL A 62 12.36 -5.09 11.63
C VAL A 62 11.80 -5.44 10.27
N HIS A 63 10.82 -6.35 10.23
CA HIS A 63 10.13 -6.78 9.03
C HIS A 63 8.77 -6.09 8.92
N ILE A 64 8.56 -5.31 7.86
CA ILE A 64 7.35 -4.50 7.65
C ILE A 64 6.61 -5.03 6.42
N PRO A 65 5.71 -6.02 6.57
CA PRO A 65 4.88 -6.52 5.49
C PRO A 65 3.71 -5.58 5.20
N MET A 66 3.05 -5.75 4.05
CA MET A 66 1.79 -5.05 3.81
C MET A 66 0.70 -5.50 4.79
N SER A 67 -0.37 -4.70 4.91
CA SER A 67 -1.51 -4.93 5.80
C SER A 67 -1.96 -6.40 5.85
N SER A 68 -2.15 -6.91 7.06
CA SER A 68 -2.67 -8.26 7.33
C SER A 68 -4.05 -8.51 6.69
N GLY A 69 -4.85 -7.46 6.52
CA GLY A 69 -6.16 -7.57 5.87
C GLY A 69 -6.11 -7.67 4.34
N LEU A 70 -4.94 -7.43 3.73
CA LEU A 70 -4.75 -7.45 2.27
C LEU A 70 -3.91 -8.64 1.80
N SER A 71 -3.03 -9.16 2.64
CA SER A 71 -2.18 -10.32 2.34
C SER A 71 -1.90 -11.17 3.58
N GLY A 72 -1.84 -12.49 3.41
CA GLY A 72 -1.41 -13.43 4.44
C GLY A 72 0.08 -13.33 4.79
N SER A 73 0.87 -12.50 4.09
CA SER A 73 2.30 -12.35 4.32
C SER A 73 2.62 -11.90 5.75
N CYS A 74 1.79 -11.01 6.33
CA CYS A 74 1.99 -10.53 7.69
C CYS A 74 1.81 -11.64 8.73
N GLU A 75 0.71 -12.39 8.65
CA GLU A 75 0.43 -13.49 9.60
C GLU A 75 1.48 -14.60 9.49
N THR A 76 1.88 -14.94 8.25
CA THR A 76 2.94 -15.91 8.03
C THR A 76 4.26 -15.45 8.62
N ALA A 77 4.66 -14.19 8.40
CA ALA A 77 5.88 -13.65 8.97
C ALA A 77 5.84 -13.64 10.52
N LEU A 78 4.70 -13.26 11.12
CA LEU A 78 4.52 -13.29 12.58
C LEU A 78 4.68 -14.71 13.15
N MET A 79 4.17 -15.72 12.44
CA MET A 79 4.34 -17.12 12.84
C MET A 79 5.83 -17.56 12.76
N LEU A 80 6.49 -17.27 11.65
CA LEU A 80 7.89 -17.63 11.43
C LEU A 80 8.83 -16.91 12.41
N ALA A 81 8.55 -15.67 12.77
CA ALA A 81 9.38 -14.89 13.69
C ALA A 81 9.45 -15.47 15.10
N GLN A 82 8.53 -16.36 15.48
CA GLN A 82 8.55 -17.03 16.78
C GLN A 82 9.80 -17.90 16.97
N ASP A 83 10.34 -18.44 15.88
CA ASP A 83 11.54 -19.29 15.91
C ASP A 83 12.87 -18.49 16.00
N TYR A 84 12.79 -17.16 15.98
CA TYR A 84 13.96 -16.26 15.95
C TYR A 84 14.29 -15.60 17.30
N GLU A 85 13.72 -16.10 18.40
CA GLU A 85 14.04 -15.67 19.77
C GLU A 85 13.99 -14.14 20.00
N GLY A 86 13.07 -13.46 19.30
CA GLY A 86 12.88 -12.01 19.38
C GLY A 86 13.81 -11.16 18.51
N LYS A 87 14.75 -11.75 17.78
CA LYS A 87 15.64 -11.03 16.87
C LYS A 87 14.94 -10.48 15.62
N VAL A 88 13.80 -11.06 15.24
CA VAL A 88 12.97 -10.60 14.13
C VAL A 88 11.65 -10.04 14.67
N GLN A 89 11.44 -8.75 14.50
CA GLN A 89 10.22 -8.06 14.87
C GLN A 89 9.38 -7.77 13.64
N VAL A 90 8.23 -8.42 13.54
CA VAL A 90 7.27 -8.22 12.44
C VAL A 90 6.26 -7.16 12.85
N VAL A 91 6.11 -6.12 12.03
CA VAL A 91 5.24 -4.96 12.27
C VAL A 91 3.94 -5.11 11.50
N ASN A 92 2.81 -5.18 12.21
CA ASN A 92 1.48 -5.14 11.61
C ASN A 92 0.84 -3.75 11.81
N ASN A 93 1.32 -2.76 11.09
CA ASN A 93 0.76 -1.41 11.14
C ASN A 93 -0.29 -1.12 10.06
N GLN A 94 -0.75 -2.16 9.36
CA GLN A 94 -1.89 -2.12 8.44
C GLN A 94 -1.71 -1.13 7.26
N ARG A 95 -0.47 -0.92 6.82
CA ARG A 95 -0.14 -0.02 5.72
C ARG A 95 0.20 -0.79 4.44
N ILE A 96 0.19 -0.09 3.32
CA ILE A 96 0.50 -0.62 1.99
C ILE A 96 1.03 0.49 1.08
N SER A 97 1.81 0.14 0.05
CA SER A 97 2.31 1.08 -0.97
C SER A 97 3.13 2.23 -0.35
N VAL A 98 2.87 3.47 -0.74
CA VAL A 98 3.60 4.65 -0.24
C VAL A 98 3.53 4.79 1.28
N THR A 99 2.40 4.48 1.92
CA THR A 99 2.31 4.51 3.39
C THR A 99 3.13 3.40 4.06
N GLN A 100 3.30 2.24 3.41
CA GLN A 100 4.23 1.20 3.88
C GLN A 100 5.68 1.63 3.67
N ARG A 101 6.00 2.29 2.55
CA ARG A 101 7.30 2.90 2.32
C ARG A 101 7.62 3.91 3.44
N GLN A 102 6.68 4.78 3.80
CA GLN A 102 6.87 5.72 4.90
C GLN A 102 7.15 5.01 6.21
N SER A 103 6.46 3.91 6.52
CA SER A 103 6.74 3.10 7.71
C SER A 103 8.17 2.57 7.75
N VAL A 104 8.75 2.23 6.59
CA VAL A 104 10.16 1.79 6.52
C VAL A 104 11.10 2.98 6.80
N LEU A 105 10.80 4.16 6.26
CA LEU A 105 11.59 5.37 6.54
C LEU A 105 11.51 5.79 8.00
N ASP A 106 10.32 5.71 8.62
CA ASP A 106 10.13 5.97 10.04
C ASP A 106 10.91 4.97 10.91
N ALA A 107 10.87 3.67 10.54
CA ALA A 107 11.67 2.64 11.21
C ALA A 107 13.19 2.94 11.14
N MET A 108 13.68 3.38 9.97
CA MET A 108 15.07 3.77 9.80
C MET A 108 15.46 4.95 10.69
N ALA A 109 14.62 5.98 10.72
CA ALA A 109 14.84 7.16 11.56
C ALA A 109 14.86 6.81 13.06
N LEU A 110 13.97 5.90 13.49
CA LEU A 110 13.95 5.39 14.88
C LEU A 110 15.20 4.55 15.19
N ALA A 111 15.65 3.72 14.24
CA ALA A 111 16.90 2.96 14.41
C ALA A 111 18.13 3.86 14.53
N GLU A 112 18.20 4.93 13.73
CA GLU A 112 19.26 5.95 13.83
C GLU A 112 19.26 6.69 15.19
N GLN A 113 18.10 6.77 15.85
CA GLN A 113 17.96 7.28 17.22
C GLN A 113 18.34 6.25 18.29
N GLY A 114 18.74 5.05 17.91
CA GLY A 114 19.16 3.96 18.79
C GLY A 114 18.01 3.15 19.39
N ARG A 115 16.81 3.19 18.77
CA ARG A 115 15.69 2.34 19.19
C ARG A 115 15.93 0.90 18.79
N SER A 116 15.60 -0.04 19.68
CA SER A 116 15.61 -1.47 19.38
C SER A 116 14.48 -1.86 18.41
N ALA A 117 14.57 -3.03 17.78
CA ALA A 117 13.55 -3.54 16.89
C ALA A 117 12.18 -3.68 17.59
N VAL A 118 12.17 -4.05 18.87
CA VAL A 118 10.94 -4.12 19.69
C VAL A 118 10.31 -2.74 19.86
N GLU A 119 11.09 -1.73 20.24
CA GLU A 119 10.58 -0.36 20.40
C GLU A 119 10.05 0.20 19.08
N ILE A 120 10.74 -0.04 17.97
CA ILE A 120 10.31 0.38 16.63
C ILE A 120 8.96 -0.25 16.29
N LYS A 121 8.83 -1.57 16.50
CA LYS A 121 7.56 -2.26 16.30
C LYS A 121 6.42 -1.64 17.11
N GLU A 122 6.64 -1.45 18.41
CA GLU A 122 5.63 -0.88 19.32
C GLU A 122 5.18 0.52 18.88
N ILE A 123 6.11 1.37 18.45
CA ILE A 123 5.81 2.71 17.94
C ILE A 123 4.97 2.64 16.67
N LEU A 124 5.42 1.88 15.67
CA LEU A 124 4.74 1.80 14.38
C LEU A 124 3.35 1.16 14.49
N GLU A 125 3.18 0.17 15.38
CA GLU A 125 1.87 -0.46 15.60
C GLU A 125 0.92 0.42 16.43
N ARG A 126 1.43 1.20 17.40
CA ARG A 126 0.66 2.19 18.13
C ARG A 126 0.08 3.24 17.18
N ASP A 127 0.90 3.72 16.25
CA ASP A 127 0.57 4.82 15.35
C ASP A 127 -0.11 4.33 14.03
N LYS A 128 -0.56 3.08 13.99
CA LYS A 128 -1.14 2.46 12.79
C LYS A 128 -2.36 3.18 12.24
N PHE A 129 -3.15 3.83 13.09
CA PHE A 129 -4.33 4.57 12.67
C PHE A 129 -4.05 6.05 12.34
N GLU A 130 -2.83 6.52 12.55
CA GLU A 130 -2.37 7.83 12.07
C GLU A 130 -2.03 7.78 10.56
N SER A 131 -2.94 7.22 9.79
CA SER A 131 -2.82 7.07 8.34
C SER A 131 -4.20 6.95 7.71
N SER A 132 -4.36 7.55 6.56
CA SER A 132 -5.54 7.41 5.69
C SER A 132 -5.10 7.23 4.26
N ILE A 133 -5.82 6.42 3.52
CA ILE A 133 -5.69 6.33 2.06
C ILE A 133 -7.08 6.49 1.47
N TYR A 134 -7.21 7.39 0.50
CA TYR A 134 -8.38 7.50 -0.36
C TYR A 134 -7.98 7.18 -1.78
N ILE A 135 -8.71 6.29 -2.43
CA ILE A 135 -8.41 5.84 -3.79
C ILE A 135 -9.66 5.82 -4.67
N MET A 136 -9.59 6.51 -5.79
CA MET A 136 -10.56 6.33 -6.85
C MET A 136 -10.10 5.24 -7.81
N VAL A 137 -11.02 4.40 -8.22
CA VAL A 137 -10.77 3.31 -9.19
C VAL A 137 -11.72 3.42 -10.37
N ASP A 138 -11.28 2.94 -11.53
CA ASP A 138 -12.09 2.93 -12.73
C ASP A 138 -13.12 1.80 -12.72
N THR A 139 -12.79 0.71 -12.06
CA THR A 139 -13.65 -0.47 -11.92
C THR A 139 -13.37 -1.21 -10.63
N LEU A 140 -14.38 -1.85 -10.06
CA LEU A 140 -14.22 -2.77 -8.93
C LEU A 140 -14.01 -4.24 -9.37
N TYR A 141 -13.89 -4.49 -10.66
CA TYR A 141 -13.76 -5.85 -11.20
C TYR A 141 -12.58 -6.60 -10.59
N TYR A 142 -11.38 -6.00 -10.62
CA TYR A 142 -10.16 -6.62 -10.13
C TYR A 142 -10.17 -6.82 -8.61
N LEU A 143 -10.66 -5.84 -7.86
CA LEU A 143 -10.79 -5.93 -6.40
C LEU A 143 -11.78 -7.02 -5.97
N LYS A 144 -12.91 -7.14 -6.68
CA LYS A 144 -13.88 -8.23 -6.45
C LYS A 144 -13.28 -9.59 -6.76
N LYS A 145 -12.62 -9.72 -7.91
CA LYS A 145 -11.93 -10.95 -8.32
C LYS A 145 -10.88 -11.36 -7.28
N GLY A 146 -10.15 -10.39 -6.74
CA GLY A 146 -9.11 -10.60 -5.74
C GLY A 146 -9.62 -10.80 -4.31
N GLY A 147 -10.85 -10.40 -3.98
CA GLY A 147 -11.40 -10.50 -2.62
C GLY A 147 -10.75 -9.56 -1.59
N ARG A 148 -10.13 -8.45 -2.01
CA ARG A 148 -9.42 -7.49 -1.14
C ARG A 148 -10.24 -6.26 -0.79
N ILE A 149 -11.56 -6.36 -0.86
CA ILE A 149 -12.49 -5.29 -0.45
C ILE A 149 -13.53 -5.82 0.52
N THR A 150 -14.12 -4.91 1.30
CA THR A 150 -15.26 -5.23 2.15
C THR A 150 -16.51 -5.52 1.33
N PRO A 151 -17.50 -6.24 1.86
CA PRO A 151 -18.80 -6.42 1.20
C PRO A 151 -19.49 -5.09 0.86
N ALA A 152 -19.35 -4.07 1.72
CA ALA A 152 -19.88 -2.73 1.49
C ALA A 152 -19.26 -2.07 0.26
N ALA A 153 -17.92 -2.13 0.14
CA ALA A 153 -17.22 -1.63 -1.04
C ALA A 153 -17.58 -2.43 -2.30
N ALA A 154 -17.70 -3.75 -2.20
CA ALA A 154 -18.11 -4.60 -3.33
C ALA A 154 -19.52 -4.24 -3.85
N ALA A 155 -20.43 -3.82 -2.98
CA ALA A 155 -21.78 -3.40 -3.35
C ALA A 155 -21.80 -2.10 -4.20
N LEU A 156 -20.78 -1.24 -4.11
CA LEU A 156 -20.67 -0.03 -4.95
C LEU A 156 -20.59 -0.37 -6.45
N GLY A 157 -20.00 -1.50 -6.81
CA GLY A 157 -19.77 -1.88 -8.20
C GLY A 157 -20.99 -2.38 -8.97
N THR A 158 -22.17 -2.42 -8.36
CA THR A 158 -23.41 -2.78 -9.05
C THR A 158 -24.03 -1.62 -9.83
N LEU A 159 -23.50 -0.41 -9.64
CA LEU A 159 -24.00 0.83 -10.24
C LEU A 159 -23.15 1.21 -11.45
N LEU A 160 -23.73 1.12 -12.64
CA LEU A 160 -23.09 1.51 -13.90
C LEU A 160 -22.73 3.03 -13.90
N LYS A 161 -21.56 3.34 -14.49
CA LYS A 161 -21.07 4.73 -14.69
C LYS A 161 -20.73 5.51 -13.42
N LEU A 162 -20.40 4.85 -12.32
CA LEU A 162 -19.84 5.51 -11.15
C LEU A 162 -18.32 5.39 -11.11
N LYS A 163 -17.68 6.38 -10.49
CA LYS A 163 -16.28 6.36 -10.05
C LYS A 163 -16.28 6.16 -8.54
N PRO A 164 -16.14 4.92 -8.05
CA PRO A 164 -16.13 4.68 -6.63
C PRO A 164 -14.84 5.24 -6.02
N VAL A 165 -14.99 5.82 -4.84
CA VAL A 165 -13.88 6.20 -3.97
C VAL A 165 -13.92 5.25 -2.78
N LEU A 166 -12.79 4.58 -2.55
CA LEU A 166 -12.57 3.67 -1.43
C LEU A 166 -11.62 4.31 -0.44
N GLN A 167 -11.60 3.80 0.78
CA GLN A 167 -10.68 4.23 1.83
C GLN A 167 -9.97 3.05 2.48
N ILE A 168 -8.77 3.30 3.02
CA ILE A 168 -8.11 2.45 4.00
C ILE A 168 -7.83 3.29 5.24
N GLN A 169 -8.48 2.93 6.34
CA GLN A 169 -8.25 3.47 7.69
C GLN A 169 -8.17 2.31 8.68
N GLY A 170 -7.44 1.27 8.29
CA GLY A 170 -7.31 -0.01 8.98
C GLY A 170 -6.83 -1.07 8.00
N GLU A 171 -7.38 -2.28 8.09
CA GLU A 171 -6.83 -3.45 7.41
C GLU A 171 -7.15 -3.55 5.91
N LYS A 172 -8.34 -3.10 5.48
CA LYS A 172 -8.90 -3.40 4.15
C LYS A 172 -9.43 -2.17 3.44
N LEU A 173 -9.57 -2.29 2.13
CA LEU A 173 -10.31 -1.32 1.32
C LEU A 173 -11.79 -1.38 1.64
N ASP A 174 -12.33 -0.25 2.09
CA ASP A 174 -13.74 -0.07 2.40
C ASP A 174 -14.38 1.01 1.53
N ALA A 175 -15.70 1.06 1.52
CA ALA A 175 -16.47 2.06 0.80
C ALA A 175 -16.32 3.42 1.47
N PHE A 176 -16.02 4.46 0.68
CA PHE A 176 -16.03 5.83 1.15
C PHE A 176 -17.11 6.67 0.47
N ALA A 177 -17.04 6.82 -0.85
CA ALA A 177 -17.96 7.67 -1.58
C ALA A 177 -18.27 7.15 -2.99
N LYS A 178 -19.36 7.69 -3.55
CA LYS A 178 -19.78 7.46 -4.94
C LYS A 178 -19.69 8.77 -5.71
N ALA A 179 -18.83 8.82 -6.71
CA ALA A 179 -18.74 9.95 -7.62
C ALA A 179 -19.30 9.59 -9.01
N ARG A 180 -19.78 10.58 -9.73
CA ARG A 180 -20.24 10.40 -11.12
C ARG A 180 -19.15 10.70 -12.13
N THR A 181 -18.14 11.47 -11.73
CA THR A 181 -17.03 11.87 -12.59
C THR A 181 -15.71 11.76 -11.83
N ALA A 182 -14.59 11.64 -12.57
CA ALA A 182 -13.25 11.66 -11.97
C ALA A 182 -12.98 12.97 -11.23
N LYS A 183 -13.45 14.11 -11.74
CA LYS A 183 -13.32 15.41 -11.06
C LYS A 183 -14.02 15.41 -9.70
N GLN A 184 -15.24 14.89 -9.63
CA GLN A 184 -15.95 14.79 -8.35
C GLN A 184 -15.23 13.84 -7.39
N ALA A 185 -14.72 12.70 -7.87
CA ALA A 185 -13.96 11.75 -7.04
C ALA A 185 -12.70 12.41 -6.45
N LYS A 186 -11.90 13.10 -7.27
CA LYS A 186 -10.70 13.80 -6.83
C LYS A 186 -11.01 14.86 -5.76
N ASN A 187 -12.06 15.67 -5.96
CA ASN A 187 -12.47 16.66 -4.97
C ASN A 187 -12.88 16.01 -3.63
N LEU A 188 -13.63 14.89 -3.69
CA LEU A 188 -14.02 14.17 -2.48
C LEU A 188 -12.80 13.65 -1.72
N MET A 189 -11.78 13.15 -2.43
CA MET A 189 -10.54 12.66 -1.82
C MET A 189 -9.75 13.80 -1.17
N ILE A 190 -9.59 14.92 -1.85
CA ILE A 190 -8.90 16.11 -1.32
C ILE A 190 -9.61 16.63 -0.05
N GLU A 191 -10.93 16.79 -0.10
CA GLU A 191 -11.68 17.29 1.07
C GLU A 191 -11.65 16.28 2.25
N ALA A 192 -11.69 14.98 1.97
CA ALA A 192 -11.52 13.94 2.99
C ALA A 192 -10.15 14.00 3.65
N MET A 193 -9.09 14.19 2.86
CA MET A 193 -7.74 14.32 3.40
C MET A 193 -7.57 15.59 4.22
N LYS A 194 -8.12 16.73 3.79
CA LYS A 194 -8.14 17.96 4.61
C LYS A 194 -8.85 17.75 5.94
N HIS A 195 -9.98 17.06 5.90
CA HIS A 195 -10.72 16.72 7.12
C HIS A 195 -9.87 15.85 8.06
N ASP A 196 -9.20 14.82 7.53
CA ASP A 196 -8.33 13.95 8.33
C ASP A 196 -7.17 14.71 8.94
N PHE A 197 -6.51 15.61 8.21
CA PHE A 197 -5.46 16.46 8.75
C PHE A 197 -5.95 17.31 9.93
N ALA A 198 -7.14 17.91 9.80
CA ALA A 198 -7.69 18.79 10.83
C ALA A 198 -8.25 18.02 12.05
N GLU A 199 -9.11 17.03 11.79
CA GLU A 199 -9.96 16.43 12.83
C GLU A 199 -9.43 15.09 13.34
N ARG A 200 -8.74 14.34 12.50
CA ARG A 200 -8.26 12.99 12.86
C ARG A 200 -6.82 12.99 13.34
N PHE A 201 -5.95 13.71 12.62
CA PHE A 201 -4.53 13.80 12.97
C PHE A 201 -4.20 15.03 13.82
N HIS A 202 -5.15 15.97 13.98
CA HIS A 202 -4.98 17.20 14.73
C HIS A 202 -3.77 18.04 14.27
N ASP A 203 -3.43 17.94 12.99
CA ASP A 203 -2.31 18.64 12.36
C ASP A 203 -2.74 19.28 11.02
N PRO A 204 -3.59 20.34 11.08
CA PRO A 204 -4.15 20.95 9.86
C PRO A 204 -3.10 21.56 8.93
N GLU A 205 -1.89 21.84 9.42
CA GLU A 205 -0.78 22.35 8.63
C GLU A 205 0.14 21.24 8.10
N GLY A 206 -0.07 19.98 8.53
CA GLY A 206 0.71 18.84 8.10
C GLY A 206 2.17 18.84 8.53
N LYS A 207 2.48 19.43 9.67
CA LYS A 207 3.87 19.56 10.14
C LYS A 207 4.53 18.23 10.51
N ASN A 208 3.71 17.27 10.94
CA ASN A 208 4.15 15.94 11.37
C ASN A 208 3.60 14.83 10.47
N MET A 209 2.96 15.19 9.35
CA MET A 209 2.35 14.25 8.41
C MET A 209 3.13 14.22 7.10
N HIS A 210 3.08 13.09 6.42
CA HIS A 210 3.59 12.93 5.07
C HIS A 210 2.41 12.83 4.11
N LEU A 211 2.40 13.70 3.10
CA LEU A 211 1.40 13.65 2.03
C LEU A 211 1.96 12.87 0.87
N GLU A 212 1.33 11.75 0.58
CA GLU A 212 1.82 10.81 -0.43
C GLU A 212 0.72 10.47 -1.42
N MET A 213 1.11 10.11 -2.63
CA MET A 213 0.20 9.71 -3.69
C MET A 213 0.67 8.42 -4.35
N ALA A 214 -0.29 7.66 -4.87
CA ALA A 214 0.00 6.49 -5.68
C ALA A 214 -0.94 6.38 -6.88
N TYR A 215 -0.50 5.70 -7.94
CA TYR A 215 -1.29 5.56 -9.15
C TYR A 215 -1.06 4.22 -9.84
N THR A 216 -1.94 3.89 -10.79
CA THR A 216 -1.76 2.75 -11.71
C THR A 216 -1.80 3.22 -13.15
N TYR A 217 -0.84 2.79 -13.97
CA TYR A 217 -0.75 2.90 -15.42
C TYR A 217 -0.58 4.32 -15.98
N ASP A 218 -1.50 5.25 -15.69
CA ASP A 218 -1.60 6.56 -16.34
C ASP A 218 -0.86 7.63 -15.53
N LEU A 219 0.43 7.80 -15.84
CA LEU A 219 1.30 8.79 -15.18
C LEU A 219 0.84 10.23 -15.46
N ASP A 220 0.42 10.54 -16.69
CA ASP A 220 0.02 11.92 -17.05
C ASP A 220 -1.20 12.37 -16.25
N ALA A 221 -2.17 11.47 -16.10
CA ALA A 221 -3.35 11.74 -15.28
C ALA A 221 -3.03 11.77 -13.77
N ALA A 222 -2.04 11.02 -13.31
CA ALA A 222 -1.54 11.07 -11.94
C ALA A 222 -0.83 12.39 -11.65
N GLU A 223 0.04 12.85 -12.56
CA GLU A 223 0.72 14.15 -12.44
C GLU A 223 -0.25 15.33 -12.47
N ALA A 224 -1.28 15.27 -13.32
CA ALA A 224 -2.34 16.29 -13.30
C ALA A 224 -3.08 16.30 -11.95
N PHE A 225 -3.34 15.14 -11.35
CA PHE A 225 -3.95 15.07 -10.04
C PHE A 225 -3.00 15.53 -8.93
N ARG A 226 -1.70 15.23 -9.02
CA ARG A 226 -0.69 15.72 -8.08
C ARG A 226 -0.66 17.26 -8.04
N GLN A 227 -0.82 17.92 -9.17
CA GLN A 227 -0.91 19.39 -9.22
C GLN A 227 -2.14 19.91 -8.47
N GLU A 228 -3.32 19.29 -8.65
CA GLU A 228 -4.54 19.65 -7.92
C GLU A 228 -4.38 19.45 -6.40
N VAL A 229 -3.70 18.36 -6.00
CA VAL A 229 -3.40 18.09 -4.58
C VAL A 229 -2.40 19.12 -4.05
N GLN A 230 -1.37 19.47 -4.81
CA GLN A 230 -0.38 20.49 -4.42
C GLN A 230 -1.02 21.87 -4.21
N GLU A 231 -1.99 22.25 -5.05
CA GLU A 231 -2.76 23.50 -4.87
C GLU A 231 -3.63 23.45 -3.58
N ALA A 232 -4.13 22.27 -3.22
CA ALA A 232 -4.97 22.08 -2.04
C ALA A 232 -4.17 22.03 -0.74
N PHE A 233 -2.89 21.62 -0.82
CA PHE A 233 -1.94 21.51 0.30
C PHE A 233 -0.65 22.28 -0.01
N PRO A 234 -0.70 23.61 -0.06
CA PRO A 234 0.46 24.43 -0.38
C PRO A 234 1.52 24.29 0.72
N GLY A 235 2.76 24.05 0.30
CA GLY A 235 3.89 23.92 1.23
C GLY A 235 4.20 22.53 1.72
N LEU A 236 3.34 21.53 1.48
CA LEU A 236 3.66 20.14 1.72
C LEU A 236 4.41 19.54 0.53
N GLU A 237 5.44 18.77 0.79
CA GLU A 237 6.07 17.93 -0.22
C GLU A 237 5.19 16.71 -0.49
N ILE A 238 4.99 16.40 -1.77
CA ILE A 238 4.19 15.24 -2.19
C ILE A 238 5.11 14.21 -2.82
N HIS A 239 5.27 13.07 -2.16
CA HIS A 239 5.87 11.89 -2.75
C HIS A 239 4.83 11.12 -3.56
N MET A 240 5.15 10.69 -4.79
CA MET A 240 4.24 9.92 -5.64
C MET A 240 4.97 8.76 -6.32
N ASP A 241 4.44 7.54 -6.15
CA ASP A 241 4.96 6.33 -6.78
C ASP A 241 3.86 5.57 -7.54
N PRO A 242 4.21 4.79 -8.57
CA PRO A 242 3.30 3.78 -9.10
C PRO A 242 3.02 2.71 -8.04
N LEU A 243 1.80 2.17 -8.04
CA LEU A 243 1.51 0.98 -7.24
C LEU A 243 2.32 -0.20 -7.78
N SER A 244 2.88 -1.00 -6.88
CA SER A 244 3.55 -2.23 -7.27
C SER A 244 2.62 -3.14 -8.08
N LEU A 245 3.17 -3.98 -8.95
CA LEU A 245 2.38 -4.84 -9.82
C LEU A 245 1.52 -5.84 -9.03
N SER A 246 2.02 -6.30 -7.86
CA SER A 246 1.26 -7.17 -6.96
C SER A 246 0.00 -6.50 -6.40
N VAL A 247 0.01 -5.18 -6.22
CA VAL A 247 -1.15 -4.38 -5.82
C VAL A 247 -2.01 -4.04 -7.04
N SER A 248 -1.38 -3.61 -8.13
CA SER A 248 -2.04 -3.24 -9.39
C SER A 248 -2.88 -4.37 -9.99
N CYS A 249 -2.47 -5.63 -9.79
CA CYS A 249 -3.24 -6.82 -10.17
C CYS A 249 -4.66 -6.83 -9.56
N HIS A 250 -4.82 -6.28 -8.36
CA HIS A 250 -6.10 -6.21 -7.66
C HIS A 250 -6.83 -4.89 -7.83
N ILE A 251 -6.13 -3.82 -8.17
CA ILE A 251 -6.69 -2.47 -8.35
C ILE A 251 -7.13 -2.24 -9.81
N GLY A 252 -6.34 -2.72 -10.76
CA GLY A 252 -6.51 -2.44 -12.19
C GLY A 252 -5.93 -1.09 -12.61
N PRO A 253 -5.96 -0.78 -13.93
CA PRO A 253 -5.45 0.47 -14.46
C PRO A 253 -6.34 1.66 -14.13
N GLY A 254 -5.77 2.89 -14.13
CA GLY A 254 -6.48 4.16 -14.00
C GLY A 254 -6.82 4.58 -12.57
N ALA A 255 -6.32 3.88 -11.55
CA ALA A 255 -6.49 4.29 -10.17
C ALA A 255 -5.55 5.43 -9.76
N ARG A 256 -6.01 6.29 -8.84
CA ARG A 256 -5.24 7.35 -8.20
C ARG A 256 -5.61 7.42 -6.73
N ALA A 257 -4.59 7.47 -5.89
CA ALA A 257 -4.71 7.52 -4.43
C ALA A 257 -3.97 8.74 -3.87
N ILE A 258 -4.49 9.19 -2.73
CA ILE A 258 -3.89 10.18 -1.87
C ILE A 258 -3.94 9.67 -0.44
#